data_76a7816292904026428e75c99a8344fc
#
_entry.id   76a7816292904026428e75c99a8344fc
#
_cell.length_a   1.000
_cell.length_b   1.000
_cell.length_c   1.000
_cell.angle_alpha   90.00
_cell.angle_beta   90.00
_cell.angle_gamma   90.00
#
_symmetry.space_group_name_H-M   'P 1'
#
loop_
_entity.id
_entity.type
_entity.pdbx_description
1 polymer ?
#
loop_
_entity_poly.entity_id
_entity_poly.type
_entity_poly.pdbx_seq_one_letter_code
_entity_poly.pdbx_strand_id
1 'polypeptide(L)'
;WYHIYRDAKDYAECFGIRGDSWEAAEAHLINTASTADTMSAEHAFTGSETRIHLPSGSLTLSQLTAILNTIPLEISFVDIDNINRYFNEGPKVFKRPGMALGREVFTCHPPKIEERVRRIIGEFRAGNLDQVPVWMDKDGRTFLVTYYAVRDKQEQYLGTLELVQDMEFAKEHFR
;
A
#
# COMPACT_ATOMS: atom_id res chain seq x y z
N TRP A 1 -6.55 -5.29 1.43
CA TRP A 1 -6.59 -5.82 2.79
C TRP A 1 -7.98 -6.39 3.12
N TYR A 2 -9.08 -5.72 2.75
CA TYR A 2 -10.43 -6.20 3.02
C TYR A 2 -10.77 -7.55 2.36
N HIS A 3 -10.10 -7.93 1.28
CA HIS A 3 -10.23 -9.27 0.69
C HIS A 3 -9.40 -10.33 1.39
N ILE A 4 -8.49 -9.91 2.22
CA ILE A 4 -7.60 -10.78 2.97
C ILE A 4 -8.31 -11.19 4.27
N TYR A 5 -9.03 -10.26 4.86
CA TYR A 5 -9.81 -10.46 6.07
C TYR A 5 -11.31 -10.32 5.74
N ARG A 6 -12.12 -11.30 6.08
CA ARG A 6 -13.56 -11.27 5.84
C ARG A 6 -14.23 -10.12 6.58
N ASP A 7 -13.72 -9.79 7.76
CA ASP A 7 -14.19 -8.71 8.61
C ASP A 7 -13.10 -8.21 9.57
N ALA A 8 -13.44 -7.23 10.40
CA ALA A 8 -12.52 -6.67 11.38
C ALA A 8 -12.05 -7.68 12.43
N LYS A 9 -12.86 -8.71 12.68
CA LYS A 9 -12.52 -9.78 13.63
C LYS A 9 -11.39 -10.64 13.09
N ASP A 10 -11.47 -11.09 11.84
CA ASP A 10 -10.40 -11.85 11.18
C ASP A 10 -9.08 -11.06 11.21
N TYR A 11 -9.17 -9.74 11.00
CA TYR A 11 -8.01 -8.84 11.08
C TYR A 11 -7.44 -8.77 12.51
N ALA A 12 -8.31 -8.57 13.51
CA ALA A 12 -7.92 -8.47 14.91
C ALA A 12 -7.26 -9.75 15.41
N GLU A 13 -7.77 -10.93 15.02
CA GLU A 13 -7.19 -12.23 15.35
C GLU A 13 -5.77 -12.39 14.79
N CYS A 14 -5.52 -11.97 13.54
CA CYS A 14 -4.19 -12.04 12.92
C CYS A 14 -3.14 -11.19 13.65
N PHE A 15 -3.54 -10.09 14.25
CA PHE A 15 -2.63 -9.19 14.98
C PHE A 15 -2.68 -9.36 16.50
N GLY A 16 -3.44 -10.34 17.01
CA GLY A 16 -3.60 -10.55 18.44
C GLY A 16 -4.31 -9.37 19.15
N ILE A 17 -5.14 -8.63 18.42
CA ILE A 17 -5.87 -7.46 18.91
C ILE A 17 -7.21 -7.91 19.45
N ARG A 18 -7.59 -7.45 20.66
CA ARG A 18 -8.90 -7.70 21.20
C ARG A 18 -9.90 -6.68 20.65
N GLY A 19 -10.89 -7.16 19.91
CA GLY A 19 -11.96 -6.34 19.35
C GLY A 19 -12.53 -6.98 18.09
N ASP A 20 -13.74 -6.60 17.71
CA ASP A 20 -14.48 -7.10 16.57
C ASP A 20 -14.84 -6.02 15.54
N SER A 21 -14.32 -4.81 15.74
CA SER A 21 -14.50 -3.69 14.83
C SER A 21 -13.15 -3.07 14.39
N TRP A 22 -13.15 -2.42 13.24
CA TRP A 22 -11.98 -1.69 12.74
C TRP A 22 -11.57 -0.54 13.65
N GLU A 23 -12.55 0.12 14.29
CA GLU A 23 -12.34 1.19 15.24
C GLU A 23 -11.65 0.69 16.51
N ALA A 24 -12.02 -0.50 17.00
CA ALA A 24 -11.35 -1.14 18.15
C ALA A 24 -9.92 -1.54 17.81
N ALA A 25 -9.67 -2.07 16.60
CA ALA A 25 -8.35 -2.42 16.13
C ALA A 25 -7.44 -1.18 16.00
N GLU A 26 -7.94 -0.08 15.44
CA GLU A 26 -7.21 1.19 15.32
C GLU A 26 -6.96 1.83 16.69
N ALA A 27 -7.95 1.87 17.58
CA ALA A 27 -7.82 2.45 18.93
C ALA A 27 -6.78 1.72 19.80
N HIS A 28 -6.73 0.38 19.70
CA HIS A 28 -5.73 -0.40 20.43
C HIS A 28 -4.30 -0.05 20.01
N LEU A 29 -4.08 0.25 18.76
CA LEU A 29 -2.77 0.56 18.18
C LEU A 29 -2.32 1.99 18.44
N ILE A 30 -3.24 2.94 18.45
CA ILE A 30 -2.97 4.31 18.86
C ILE A 30 -2.46 4.31 20.32
N ASN A 31 -3.07 3.50 21.19
CA ASN A 31 -2.66 3.40 22.60
C ASN A 31 -1.32 2.67 22.79
N THR A 32 -0.97 1.70 21.94
CA THR A 32 0.32 1.02 22.02
C THR A 32 1.46 1.80 21.35
N ALA A 33 1.17 2.63 20.35
CA ALA A 33 2.13 3.54 19.73
C ALA A 33 2.49 4.72 20.64
N SER A 34 1.63 5.07 21.60
CA SER A 34 1.86 6.18 22.57
C SER A 34 2.94 5.85 23.61
N THR A 35 3.45 4.63 23.68
CA THR A 35 4.55 4.24 24.58
C THR A 35 5.90 4.02 23.90
N ALA A 36 5.96 4.16 22.58
CA ALA A 36 7.19 4.09 21.80
C ALA A 36 7.36 5.39 21.02
N ASP A 37 8.21 6.29 21.55
CA ASP A 37 8.72 7.49 20.93
C ASP A 37 7.71 8.40 20.21
N THR A 38 7.38 9.50 20.89
CA THR A 38 6.86 10.75 20.34
C THR A 38 7.77 11.30 19.23
N MET A 39 7.69 10.75 18.05
CA MET A 39 7.96 11.50 16.83
C MET A 39 6.62 12.07 16.39
N SER A 40 6.33 13.26 16.91
CA SER A 40 5.16 14.07 16.59
C SER A 40 4.98 14.19 15.08
N ALA A 41 3.91 13.62 14.55
CA ALA A 41 3.40 13.90 13.21
C ALA A 41 2.67 15.27 13.20
N GLU A 42 3.26 16.28 13.81
CA GLU A 42 2.92 17.69 13.64
C GLU A 42 4.10 18.40 12.99
N HIS A 43 4.46 18.02 11.77
CA HIS A 43 5.12 18.96 10.88
C HIS A 43 4.02 19.82 10.25
N ALA A 44 3.57 20.82 11.02
CA ALA A 44 2.99 22.02 10.48
C ALA A 44 3.93 22.49 9.34
N PHE A 45 3.40 22.61 8.16
CA PHE A 45 4.04 23.16 6.97
C PHE A 45 4.45 24.59 7.22
N THR A 46 5.62 24.81 7.79
CA THR A 46 6.25 26.13 7.92
C THR A 46 7.53 26.14 7.11
N GLY A 47 7.41 26.51 5.80
CA GLY A 47 8.27 27.51 5.22
C GLY A 47 9.70 27.15 4.82
N SER A 48 10.09 25.90 4.57
CA SER A 48 11.19 25.60 3.64
C SER A 48 10.84 24.34 2.88
N GLU A 49 10.18 24.50 1.74
CA GLU A 49 9.76 23.36 0.92
C GLU A 49 10.99 22.58 0.45
N THR A 50 11.20 21.39 1.01
CA THR A 50 12.22 20.45 0.51
C THR A 50 11.95 20.17 -0.96
N ARG A 51 12.89 20.56 -1.82
CA ARG A 51 12.83 20.34 -3.26
C ARG A 51 13.56 19.06 -3.62
N ILE A 52 12.87 18.17 -4.31
CA ILE A 52 13.40 16.91 -4.81
C ILE A 52 13.78 17.09 -6.26
N HIS A 53 15.05 16.85 -6.57
CA HIS A 53 15.56 16.93 -7.93
C HIS A 53 15.48 15.56 -8.60
N LEU A 54 14.79 15.53 -9.75
CA LEU A 54 14.61 14.34 -10.59
C LEU A 54 15.38 14.56 -11.92
N PRO A 55 15.71 13.51 -12.68
CA PRO A 55 16.45 13.65 -13.94
C PRO A 55 15.79 14.60 -14.96
N SER A 56 14.47 14.70 -14.96
CA SER A 56 13.68 15.50 -15.91
C SER A 56 13.05 16.76 -15.29
N GLY A 57 13.43 17.14 -14.08
CA GLY A 57 12.89 18.32 -13.42
C GLY A 57 12.99 18.30 -11.91
N SER A 58 12.23 19.15 -11.25
CA SER A 58 12.19 19.16 -9.77
C SER A 58 10.80 19.44 -9.27
N LEU A 59 10.47 18.84 -8.13
CA LEU A 59 9.19 19.00 -7.42
C LEU A 59 9.47 19.35 -5.97
N THR A 60 8.59 20.13 -5.36
CA THR A 60 8.58 20.18 -3.90
C THR A 60 7.97 18.90 -3.33
N LEU A 61 8.23 18.59 -2.07
CA LEU A 61 7.62 17.46 -1.40
C LEU A 61 6.08 17.55 -1.44
N SER A 62 5.54 18.76 -1.25
CA SER A 62 4.09 18.99 -1.35
C SER A 62 3.55 18.68 -2.74
N GLN A 63 4.25 19.12 -3.79
CA GLN A 63 3.84 18.82 -5.17
C GLN A 63 3.87 17.33 -5.46
N LEU A 64 4.92 16.62 -5.03
CA LEU A 64 5.02 15.16 -5.20
C LEU A 64 3.89 14.44 -4.46
N THR A 65 3.64 14.81 -3.20
CA THR A 65 2.54 14.25 -2.40
C THR A 65 1.18 14.49 -3.07
N ALA A 66 0.92 15.73 -3.50
CA ALA A 66 -0.33 16.08 -4.17
C ALA A 66 -0.50 15.29 -5.49
N ILE A 67 0.54 15.13 -6.29
CA ILE A 67 0.51 14.34 -7.52
C ILE A 67 0.14 12.89 -7.21
N LEU A 68 0.81 12.26 -6.26
CA LEU A 68 0.55 10.87 -5.87
C LEU A 68 -0.89 10.67 -5.37
N ASN A 69 -1.44 11.66 -4.67
CA ASN A 69 -2.82 11.62 -4.14
C ASN A 69 -3.87 11.98 -5.20
N THR A 70 -3.48 12.66 -6.28
CA THR A 70 -4.38 13.03 -7.39
C THR A 70 -4.55 11.89 -8.39
N ILE A 71 -3.56 11.01 -8.52
CA ILE A 71 -3.63 9.84 -9.40
C ILE A 71 -4.82 8.96 -8.97
N PRO A 72 -5.77 8.63 -9.87
CA PRO A 72 -6.97 7.89 -9.53
C PRO A 72 -6.71 6.38 -9.37
N LEU A 73 -5.64 6.05 -8.66
CA LEU A 73 -5.23 4.70 -8.33
C LEU A 73 -4.92 4.62 -6.83
N GLU A 74 -5.15 3.45 -6.23
CA GLU A 74 -4.52 3.17 -4.94
C GLU A 74 -3.09 2.71 -5.20
N ILE A 75 -2.15 3.34 -4.53
CA ILE A 75 -0.73 3.10 -4.68
C ILE A 75 -0.20 2.56 -3.36
N SER A 76 0.51 1.44 -3.41
CA SER A 76 1.27 0.90 -2.28
C SER A 76 2.68 0.56 -2.72
N PHE A 77 3.66 0.84 -1.88
CA PHE A 77 5.03 0.46 -2.13
C PHE A 77 5.59 -0.36 -0.97
N VAL A 78 6.15 -1.51 -1.33
CA VAL A 78 6.88 -2.43 -0.44
C VAL A 78 8.34 -2.43 -0.87
N ASP A 79 9.25 -2.17 0.04
CA ASP A 79 10.68 -2.09 -0.27
C ASP A 79 11.35 -3.47 -0.47
N ILE A 80 12.65 -3.44 -0.73
CA ILE A 80 13.47 -4.63 -0.92
C ILE A 80 13.49 -5.55 0.33
N ASP A 81 13.28 -4.99 1.53
CA ASP A 81 13.22 -5.76 2.77
C ASP A 81 11.81 -6.28 3.09
N ASN A 82 10.87 -6.16 2.14
CA ASN A 82 9.46 -6.53 2.24
C ASN A 82 8.68 -5.67 3.24
N ILE A 83 9.15 -4.48 3.54
CA ILE A 83 8.49 -3.57 4.46
C ILE A 83 7.54 -2.64 3.69
N ASN A 84 6.29 -2.52 4.15
CA ASN A 84 5.35 -1.53 3.64
C ASN A 84 5.86 -0.13 3.95
N ARG A 85 6.24 0.65 2.92
CA ARG A 85 6.83 1.98 3.08
C ARG A 85 5.90 3.12 2.75
N TYR A 86 4.94 2.88 1.85
CA TYR A 86 4.10 3.97 1.38
C TYR A 86 2.72 3.48 0.93
N PHE A 87 1.71 4.25 1.26
CA PHE A 87 0.38 4.23 0.67
C PHE A 87 -0.01 5.66 0.33
N ASN A 88 -0.52 5.92 -0.89
CA ASN A 88 -1.09 7.23 -1.18
C ASN A 88 -2.39 7.44 -0.38
N GLU A 89 -2.77 8.68 -0.16
CA GLU A 89 -4.05 9.06 0.44
C GLU A 89 -5.18 9.02 -0.60
N GLY A 90 -6.41 9.22 -0.16
CA GLY A 90 -7.58 9.25 -1.02
C GLY A 90 -8.52 8.07 -0.82
N PRO A 91 -9.61 7.99 -1.61
CA PRO A 91 -10.57 6.90 -1.50
C PRO A 91 -9.89 5.55 -1.68
N LYS A 92 -10.19 4.60 -0.80
CA LYS A 92 -9.61 3.26 -0.82
C LYS A 92 -10.70 2.21 -1.02
N VAL A 93 -10.49 1.34 -2.01
CA VAL A 93 -11.26 0.11 -2.21
C VAL A 93 -10.86 -0.91 -1.14
N PHE A 94 -9.57 -0.94 -0.84
CA PHE A 94 -9.03 -1.76 0.24
C PHE A 94 -8.61 -0.87 1.41
N LYS A 95 -9.16 -1.14 2.60
CA LYS A 95 -8.70 -0.43 3.81
C LYS A 95 -7.21 -0.68 4.01
N ARG A 96 -6.44 0.40 4.15
CA ARG A 96 -5.01 0.35 4.43
C ARG A 96 -4.75 1.07 5.75
N PRO A 97 -4.80 0.36 6.86
CA PRO A 97 -4.56 0.98 8.15
C PRO A 97 -3.11 1.47 8.21
N GLY A 98 -2.91 2.68 8.74
CA GLY A 98 -1.57 3.27 8.90
C GLY A 98 -0.61 2.37 9.68
N MET A 99 -1.15 1.52 10.55
CA MET A 99 -0.40 0.49 11.28
C MET A 99 0.33 -0.54 10.41
N ALA A 100 -0.05 -0.68 9.13
CA ALA A 100 0.65 -1.57 8.21
C ALA A 100 1.96 -0.97 7.71
N LEU A 101 2.15 0.35 7.84
CA LEU A 101 3.42 1.01 7.50
C LEU A 101 4.52 0.57 8.47
N GLY A 102 5.70 0.36 7.94
CA GLY A 102 6.86 -0.12 8.71
C GLY A 102 6.81 -1.61 9.07
N ARG A 103 5.77 -2.33 8.66
CA ARG A 103 5.64 -3.78 8.91
C ARG A 103 5.96 -4.59 7.65
N GLU A 104 6.41 -5.80 7.89
CA GLU A 104 6.64 -6.78 6.83
C GLU A 104 5.31 -7.13 6.13
N VAL A 105 5.28 -7.03 4.81
CA VAL A 105 4.07 -7.24 4.00
C VAL A 105 3.43 -8.61 4.21
N PHE A 106 4.22 -9.63 4.49
CA PHE A 106 3.72 -10.99 4.68
C PHE A 106 2.88 -11.16 5.94
N THR A 107 3.22 -10.44 7.02
CA THR A 107 2.47 -10.52 8.28
C THR A 107 1.06 -9.95 8.18
N CYS A 108 0.78 -9.24 7.10
CA CYS A 108 -0.53 -8.64 6.84
C CYS A 108 -1.44 -9.52 5.99
N HIS A 109 -1.04 -10.76 5.67
CA HIS A 109 -1.77 -11.63 4.75
C HIS A 109 -2.11 -12.97 5.40
N PRO A 110 -3.32 -13.54 5.16
CA PRO A 110 -3.61 -14.91 5.52
C PRO A 110 -2.64 -15.88 4.81
N PRO A 111 -2.31 -17.04 5.41
CA PRO A 111 -1.25 -17.94 4.90
C PRO A 111 -1.35 -18.27 3.41
N LYS A 112 -2.56 -18.51 2.90
CA LYS A 112 -2.78 -18.83 1.48
C LYS A 112 -2.45 -17.67 0.54
N ILE A 113 -2.71 -16.43 0.96
CA ILE A 113 -2.39 -15.23 0.18
C ILE A 113 -0.92 -14.87 0.35
N GLU A 114 -0.38 -15.03 1.56
CA GLU A 114 1.02 -14.83 1.86
C GLU A 114 1.93 -15.62 0.91
N GLU A 115 1.65 -16.90 0.72
CA GLU A 115 2.42 -17.75 -0.21
C GLU A 115 2.42 -17.18 -1.64
N ARG A 116 1.26 -16.70 -2.10
CA ARG A 116 1.14 -16.05 -3.41
C ARG A 116 1.97 -14.77 -3.50
N VAL A 117 1.90 -13.92 -2.49
CA VAL A 117 2.68 -12.67 -2.42
C VAL A 117 4.18 -12.97 -2.38
N ARG A 118 4.62 -13.93 -1.57
CA ARG A 118 6.02 -14.36 -1.52
C ARG A 118 6.52 -14.84 -2.88
N ARG A 119 5.71 -15.60 -3.60
CA ARG A 119 6.06 -16.07 -4.95
C ARG A 119 6.20 -14.91 -5.92
N ILE A 120 5.26 -13.97 -5.96
CA ILE A 120 5.33 -12.80 -6.85
C ILE A 120 6.60 -11.98 -6.57
N ILE A 121 6.87 -11.67 -5.30
CA ILE A 121 8.07 -10.92 -4.92
C ILE A 121 9.34 -11.70 -5.25
N GLY A 122 9.34 -13.02 -5.06
CA GLY A 122 10.45 -13.90 -5.44
C GLY A 122 10.76 -13.85 -6.94
N GLU A 123 9.75 -13.92 -7.80
CA GLU A 123 9.90 -13.82 -9.26
C GLU A 123 10.42 -12.44 -9.69
N PHE A 124 9.96 -11.37 -9.02
CA PHE A 124 10.46 -10.02 -9.27
C PHE A 124 11.93 -9.86 -8.88
N ARG A 125 12.34 -10.41 -7.74
CA ARG A 125 13.75 -10.40 -7.30
C ARG A 125 14.65 -11.21 -8.21
N ALA A 126 14.16 -12.34 -8.70
CA ALA A 126 14.89 -13.19 -9.63
C ALA A 126 15.00 -12.59 -11.04
N GLY A 127 14.26 -11.51 -11.33
CA GLY A 127 14.22 -10.91 -12.66
C GLY A 127 13.41 -11.73 -13.68
N ASN A 128 12.59 -12.67 -13.22
CA ASN A 128 11.78 -13.51 -14.10
C ASN A 128 10.50 -12.80 -14.57
N LEU A 129 9.98 -11.86 -13.77
CA LEU A 129 8.78 -11.10 -14.06
C LEU A 129 8.96 -9.63 -13.68
N ASP A 130 8.31 -8.74 -14.43
CA ASP A 130 8.27 -7.31 -14.15
C ASP A 130 6.88 -6.83 -13.73
N GLN A 131 5.83 -7.60 -14.06
CA GLN A 131 4.47 -7.28 -13.65
C GLN A 131 3.60 -8.54 -13.49
N VAL A 132 2.62 -8.44 -12.61
CA VAL A 132 1.58 -9.47 -12.41
C VAL A 132 0.22 -8.77 -12.29
N PRO A 133 -0.64 -8.80 -13.32
CA PRO A 133 -2.01 -8.27 -13.24
C PRO A 133 -2.94 -9.31 -12.60
N VAL A 134 -3.85 -8.83 -11.75
CA VAL A 134 -4.89 -9.63 -11.11
C VAL A 134 -6.24 -8.93 -11.24
N TRP A 135 -7.16 -9.53 -11.95
CA TRP A 135 -8.54 -9.06 -12.04
C TRP A 135 -9.34 -9.58 -10.85
N MET A 136 -10.20 -8.73 -10.31
CA MET A 136 -11.06 -9.09 -9.22
C MET A 136 -12.37 -8.30 -9.22
N ASP A 137 -13.44 -8.95 -8.75
CA ASP A 137 -14.71 -8.30 -8.51
C ASP A 137 -14.93 -8.14 -7.00
N LYS A 138 -15.40 -6.96 -6.62
CA LYS A 138 -15.74 -6.61 -5.25
C LYS A 138 -16.94 -5.67 -5.23
N ASP A 139 -17.95 -6.01 -4.44
CA ASP A 139 -19.16 -5.19 -4.26
C ASP A 139 -19.85 -4.83 -5.61
N GLY A 140 -19.81 -5.77 -6.58
CA GLY A 140 -20.37 -5.59 -7.91
C GLY A 140 -19.54 -4.71 -8.87
N ARG A 141 -18.35 -4.29 -8.45
CA ARG A 141 -17.40 -3.50 -9.27
C ARG A 141 -16.19 -4.33 -9.62
N THR A 142 -15.63 -4.08 -10.80
CA THR A 142 -14.41 -4.76 -11.26
C THR A 142 -13.18 -3.89 -11.02
N PHE A 143 -12.15 -4.50 -10.46
CA PHE A 143 -10.86 -3.88 -10.21
C PHE A 143 -9.73 -4.63 -10.90
N LEU A 144 -8.74 -3.87 -11.34
CA LEU A 144 -7.45 -4.40 -11.76
C LEU A 144 -6.41 -4.07 -10.69
N VAL A 145 -5.87 -5.10 -10.06
CA VAL A 145 -4.72 -4.99 -9.16
C VAL A 145 -3.49 -5.41 -9.93
N THR A 146 -2.53 -4.52 -10.09
CA THR A 146 -1.27 -4.85 -10.79
C THR A 146 -0.09 -4.66 -9.86
N TYR A 147 0.71 -5.69 -9.75
CA TYR A 147 2.01 -5.66 -9.06
C TYR A 147 3.10 -5.42 -10.08
N TYR A 148 4.04 -4.53 -9.76
CA TYR A 148 5.19 -4.20 -10.60
C TYR A 148 6.48 -4.36 -9.81
N ALA A 149 7.51 -4.92 -10.44
CA ALA A 149 8.87 -4.82 -9.95
C ALA A 149 9.38 -3.39 -10.15
N VAL A 150 9.77 -2.73 -9.07
CA VAL A 150 10.44 -1.42 -9.14
C VAL A 150 11.93 -1.65 -9.21
N ARG A 151 12.58 -1.13 -10.25
CA ARG A 151 14.03 -1.27 -10.48
C ARG A 151 14.68 0.09 -10.67
N ASP A 152 15.96 0.18 -10.35
CA ASP A 152 16.77 1.35 -10.65
C ASP A 152 17.29 1.31 -12.11
N LYS A 153 18.13 2.28 -12.46
CA LYS A 153 18.75 2.37 -13.80
C LYS A 153 19.74 1.24 -14.11
N GLN A 154 20.18 0.51 -13.09
CA GLN A 154 21.05 -0.65 -13.18
C GLN A 154 20.29 -1.97 -13.12
N GLU A 155 18.94 -1.91 -13.30
CA GLU A 155 18.02 -3.04 -13.23
C GLU A 155 17.98 -3.75 -11.85
N GLN A 156 18.52 -3.10 -10.79
CA GLN A 156 18.47 -3.65 -9.45
C GLN A 156 17.06 -3.52 -8.87
N TYR A 157 16.53 -4.59 -8.30
CA TYR A 157 15.22 -4.59 -7.66
C TYR A 157 15.23 -3.73 -6.39
N LEU A 158 14.37 -2.71 -6.36
CA LEU A 158 14.20 -1.79 -5.22
C LEU A 158 12.98 -2.14 -4.37
N GLY A 159 12.00 -2.84 -4.93
CA GLY A 159 10.77 -3.15 -4.24
C GLY A 159 9.62 -3.48 -5.17
N THR A 160 8.44 -3.67 -4.60
CA THR A 160 7.19 -3.94 -5.33
C THR A 160 6.23 -2.76 -5.20
N LEU A 161 5.74 -2.29 -6.34
CA LEU A 161 4.62 -1.35 -6.43
C LEU A 161 3.32 -2.13 -6.67
N GLU A 162 2.31 -1.88 -5.87
CA GLU A 162 0.94 -2.37 -6.09
C GLU A 162 0.06 -1.19 -6.50
N LEU A 163 -0.63 -1.33 -7.61
CA LEU A 163 -1.63 -0.38 -8.09
C LEU A 163 -3.00 -1.06 -8.12
N VAL A 164 -4.02 -0.38 -7.56
CA VAL A 164 -5.41 -0.82 -7.66
C VAL A 164 -6.19 0.19 -8.47
N GLN A 165 -6.78 -0.26 -9.56
CA GLN A 165 -7.55 0.54 -10.49
C GLN A 165 -9.00 0.09 -10.53
N ASP A 166 -9.94 1.03 -10.38
CA ASP A 166 -11.35 0.80 -10.64
C ASP A 166 -11.58 0.79 -12.16
N MET A 167 -12.18 -0.29 -12.66
CA MET A 167 -12.38 -0.50 -14.08
C MET A 167 -13.81 -0.22 -14.55
N GLU A 168 -14.70 0.25 -13.68
CA GLU A 168 -16.10 0.49 -14.07
C GLU A 168 -16.24 1.53 -15.16
N PHE A 169 -15.47 2.62 -15.11
CA PHE A 169 -15.48 3.63 -16.16
C PHE A 169 -15.07 3.06 -17.53
N ALA A 170 -14.13 2.13 -17.57
CA ALA A 170 -13.70 1.46 -18.80
C ALA A 170 -14.80 0.52 -19.32
N LYS A 171 -15.46 -0.22 -18.42
CA LYS A 171 -16.61 -1.08 -18.79
C LYS A 171 -17.75 -0.27 -19.38
N GLU A 172 -18.03 0.92 -18.85
CA GLU A 172 -19.06 1.82 -19.39
C GLU A 172 -18.69 2.35 -20.78
N HIS A 173 -17.41 2.64 -21.01
CA HIS A 173 -16.93 3.14 -22.29
C HIS A 173 -17.03 2.09 -23.43
N PHE A 174 -16.83 0.81 -23.11
CA PHE A 174 -16.82 -0.27 -24.09
C PHE A 174 -18.18 -1.00 -24.23
N ARG A 175 -19.24 -0.55 -23.60
CA ARG A 175 -20.62 -1.02 -23.79
C ARG A 175 -21.30 -0.27 -24.95
#